data_4d62dc20e1fa9571647cba34ad8c4735
#
_entry.id   4d62dc20e1fa9571647cba34ad8c4735
#
_cell.length_a   1.000
_cell.length_b   1.000
_cell.length_c   1.000
_cell.angle_alpha   90.00
_cell.angle_beta   90.00
_cell.angle_gamma   90.00
#
_symmetry.space_group_name_H-M   'P 1'
#
loop_
_entity.id
_entity.type
_entity.pdbx_description
1 polymer ?
#
loop_
_entity_poly.entity_id
_entity_poly.type
_entity_poly.pdbx_seq_one_letter_code
_entity_poly.pdbx_strand_id
1 'polypeptide(L)'
;MAIEYLTSFNSGELSDSMLGRTDIKIYKKGCKHLENGIILPQGGVERRTGTEFIAKTNNGNGTASARLIPFEFSSDTVYVVEIGNGYARVFDSAGTSYLVGGTVPYLQTEIREVQYISRFDTLILTHPNHPPQQLQRTATNPTFAISRIDFIYPHFLDENATATTITPSNTLTVGGTATLTASHNLFTSTMATANKQTFIKVRHARSGATKRVTGTIAGGATDDVTASLDVSFSDWKLETDGTWTGVITLERSIDNGANYDVFAQFDTTGVASKNFVFNSPLTEGATTLIRLKYESIVSTDGMGFQLSAESIYSEGIVKVTGFTSATVVSGTVLSKIISTTATTDWSLGAFSTDNGFPRTASFFQNRLFFSGTS
;
A
#
# COMPACT_ATOMS: atom_id res chain seq x y z
N MET A 1 -1.61 -64.00 -41.60
CA MET A 1 -1.34 -62.97 -40.60
C MET A 1 -2.46 -61.89 -40.76
N ALA A 2 -3.31 -61.69 -39.76
CA ALA A 2 -4.34 -60.68 -39.86
C ALA A 2 -3.67 -59.28 -39.71
N ILE A 3 -3.92 -58.40 -40.67
CA ILE A 3 -3.46 -57.00 -40.63
C ILE A 3 -4.51 -56.24 -39.82
N GLU A 4 -4.14 -55.72 -38.67
CA GLU A 4 -4.96 -54.83 -37.86
C GLU A 4 -4.58 -53.39 -38.18
N TYR A 5 -5.54 -52.56 -38.58
CA TYR A 5 -5.31 -51.14 -38.89
C TYR A 5 -5.47 -50.32 -37.62
N LEU A 6 -4.46 -49.55 -37.24
CA LEU A 6 -4.53 -48.55 -36.20
C LEU A 6 -5.11 -47.26 -36.78
N THR A 7 -6.38 -46.98 -36.46
CA THR A 7 -7.12 -45.86 -37.06
C THR A 7 -7.23 -44.63 -36.16
N SER A 8 -6.74 -44.70 -34.92
CA SER A 8 -6.84 -43.61 -33.97
C SER A 8 -5.74 -43.70 -32.90
N PHE A 9 -5.24 -42.55 -32.49
CA PHE A 9 -4.27 -42.40 -31.40
C PHE A 9 -4.86 -41.64 -30.18
N ASN A 10 -6.18 -41.60 -30.05
CA ASN A 10 -6.86 -40.78 -29.02
C ASN A 10 -6.50 -41.16 -27.58
N SER A 11 -5.92 -42.31 -27.35
CA SER A 11 -5.43 -42.74 -26.03
C SER A 11 -4.00 -42.30 -25.73
N GLY A 12 -3.33 -41.69 -26.69
CA GLY A 12 -1.98 -41.17 -26.50
C GLY A 12 -0.93 -42.21 -26.26
N GLU A 13 0.14 -41.84 -25.56
CA GLU A 13 1.18 -42.74 -25.11
C GLU A 13 0.70 -43.58 -23.93
N LEU A 14 0.84 -44.89 -24.05
CA LEU A 14 0.47 -45.86 -23.03
C LEU A 14 1.58 -46.05 -22.03
N SER A 15 1.26 -46.04 -20.74
CA SER A 15 2.24 -46.38 -19.71
C SER A 15 2.76 -47.81 -19.88
N ASP A 16 3.99 -48.06 -19.43
CA ASP A 16 4.61 -49.40 -19.51
C ASP A 16 3.77 -50.49 -18.86
N SER A 17 3.01 -50.18 -17.82
CA SER A 17 2.10 -51.11 -17.16
C SER A 17 0.88 -51.51 -18.01
N MET A 18 0.59 -50.73 -19.05
CA MET A 18 -0.53 -50.98 -19.98
C MET A 18 -0.10 -51.72 -21.23
N LEU A 19 1.21 -51.83 -21.47
CA LEU A 19 1.73 -52.55 -22.63
C LEU A 19 1.38 -54.03 -22.54
N GLY A 20 0.79 -54.57 -23.64
CA GLY A 20 0.34 -55.99 -23.70
C GLY A 20 -1.11 -56.20 -23.20
N ARG A 21 -1.79 -55.20 -22.65
CA ARG A 21 -3.20 -55.29 -22.24
C ARG A 21 -4.14 -55.12 -23.43
N THR A 22 -4.10 -56.12 -24.37
CA THR A 22 -4.95 -56.13 -25.57
C THR A 22 -6.46 -56.31 -25.31
N ASP A 23 -6.81 -56.67 -24.06
CA ASP A 23 -8.19 -56.80 -23.54
C ASP A 23 -8.88 -55.45 -23.35
N ILE A 24 -8.12 -54.36 -23.27
CA ILE A 24 -8.65 -53.03 -23.00
C ILE A 24 -8.81 -52.25 -24.32
N LYS A 25 -9.98 -51.62 -24.52
CA LYS A 25 -10.27 -50.81 -25.72
C LYS A 25 -9.28 -49.66 -25.95
N ILE A 26 -8.74 -49.07 -24.84
CA ILE A 26 -7.77 -47.99 -24.89
C ILE A 26 -6.48 -48.43 -25.56
N TYR A 27 -6.05 -49.71 -25.38
CA TYR A 27 -4.84 -50.24 -25.96
C TYR A 27 -4.79 -50.10 -27.48
N LYS A 28 -5.95 -50.35 -28.13
CA LYS A 28 -6.06 -50.30 -29.61
C LYS A 28 -6.06 -48.85 -30.16
N LYS A 29 -6.11 -47.86 -29.30
CA LYS A 29 -6.13 -46.42 -29.66
C LYS A 29 -4.94 -45.65 -29.10
N GLY A 30 -3.96 -46.34 -28.58
CA GLY A 30 -2.73 -45.78 -28.05
C GLY A 30 -1.48 -46.22 -28.82
N CYS A 31 -0.36 -45.60 -28.49
CA CYS A 31 0.95 -45.95 -29.01
C CYS A 31 1.93 -46.16 -27.85
N LYS A 32 3.02 -46.87 -28.14
CA LYS A 32 4.06 -47.11 -27.13
C LYS A 32 4.88 -45.86 -26.83
N HIS A 33 5.03 -44.98 -27.82
CA HIS A 33 5.85 -43.80 -27.71
C HIS A 33 5.31 -42.71 -28.61
N LEU A 34 5.14 -41.49 -28.03
CA LEU A 34 4.61 -40.30 -28.72
C LEU A 34 5.40 -39.06 -28.32
N GLU A 35 6.47 -38.78 -29.05
CA GLU A 35 7.22 -37.55 -28.87
C GLU A 35 6.91 -36.53 -29.96
N ASN A 36 6.84 -35.26 -29.58
CA ASN A 36 6.62 -34.13 -30.49
C ASN A 36 5.38 -34.27 -31.38
N GLY A 37 4.39 -35.04 -30.94
CA GLY A 37 3.10 -35.23 -31.61
C GLY A 37 1.93 -34.64 -30.81
N ILE A 38 0.98 -34.04 -31.51
CA ILE A 38 -0.28 -33.55 -30.96
C ILE A 38 -1.39 -34.46 -31.48
N ILE A 39 -2.16 -35.04 -30.59
CA ILE A 39 -3.29 -35.89 -30.95
C ILE A 39 -4.45 -35.01 -31.36
N LEU A 40 -4.93 -35.22 -32.57
CA LEU A 40 -6.13 -34.52 -33.06
C LEU A 40 -7.41 -35.17 -32.53
N PRO A 41 -8.48 -34.44 -32.30
CA PRO A 41 -9.78 -34.98 -31.83
C PRO A 41 -10.33 -36.09 -32.75
N GLN A 42 -10.01 -36.03 -34.03
CA GLN A 42 -10.38 -37.01 -35.06
C GLN A 42 -9.61 -38.32 -35.00
N GLY A 43 -8.57 -38.41 -34.17
CA GLY A 43 -7.78 -39.62 -33.98
C GLY A 43 -6.43 -39.61 -34.65
N GLY A 44 -6.12 -38.66 -35.52
CA GLY A 44 -4.82 -38.50 -36.15
C GLY A 44 -3.78 -37.91 -35.17
N VAL A 45 -2.51 -38.01 -35.61
CA VAL A 45 -1.40 -37.34 -34.90
C VAL A 45 -0.75 -36.34 -35.85
N GLU A 46 -0.61 -35.10 -35.40
CA GLU A 46 0.08 -34.06 -36.11
C GLU A 46 1.40 -33.72 -35.39
N ARG A 47 2.43 -33.35 -36.17
CA ARG A 47 3.67 -32.90 -35.59
C ARG A 47 3.44 -31.54 -34.87
N ARG A 48 3.91 -31.42 -33.62
CA ARG A 48 3.85 -30.15 -32.93
C ARG A 48 4.59 -29.07 -33.73
N THR A 49 4.15 -27.85 -33.61
CA THR A 49 4.85 -26.67 -34.13
C THR A 49 6.26 -26.57 -33.55
N GLY A 50 7.20 -26.07 -34.34
CA GLY A 50 8.55 -25.77 -33.89
C GLY A 50 8.56 -24.71 -32.77
N THR A 51 9.68 -24.59 -32.11
CA THR A 51 9.95 -23.49 -31.16
C THR A 51 10.98 -22.57 -31.83
N GLU A 52 10.77 -21.29 -31.66
CA GLU A 52 11.70 -20.24 -32.07
C GLU A 52 12.54 -19.83 -30.87
N PHE A 53 13.85 -19.63 -31.08
CA PHE A 53 14.76 -19.12 -30.09
C PHE A 53 14.60 -17.58 -30.02
N ILE A 54 14.16 -17.06 -28.89
CA ILE A 54 13.98 -15.61 -28.69
C ILE A 54 15.26 -14.98 -28.16
N ALA A 55 15.73 -15.42 -26.98
CA ALA A 55 16.90 -14.83 -26.35
C ALA A 55 17.53 -15.76 -25.30
N LYS A 56 18.80 -15.52 -24.99
CA LYS A 56 19.44 -16.09 -23.79
C LYS A 56 19.05 -15.23 -22.58
N THR A 57 19.04 -15.84 -21.37
CA THR A 57 18.89 -15.09 -20.12
C THR A 57 19.97 -14.02 -20.01
N ASN A 58 19.62 -12.85 -19.44
CA ASN A 58 20.52 -11.68 -19.47
C ASN A 58 21.79 -11.83 -18.60
N ASN A 59 21.89 -12.86 -17.77
CA ASN A 59 23.05 -13.08 -16.90
C ASN A 59 24.33 -13.56 -17.63
N GLY A 60 24.43 -13.33 -18.93
CA GLY A 60 25.66 -13.38 -19.74
C GLY A 60 26.40 -14.71 -19.82
N ASN A 61 26.33 -15.54 -18.79
CA ASN A 61 27.15 -16.77 -18.66
C ASN A 61 26.35 -18.10 -18.73
N GLY A 62 25.02 -18.03 -18.99
CA GLY A 62 24.22 -19.25 -19.23
C GLY A 62 24.00 -20.16 -18.01
N THR A 63 24.53 -19.81 -16.84
CA THR A 63 24.46 -20.64 -15.62
C THR A 63 23.40 -20.14 -14.62
N ALA A 64 22.96 -18.89 -14.72
CA ALA A 64 21.93 -18.35 -13.84
C ALA A 64 20.54 -18.58 -14.43
N SER A 65 19.64 -19.14 -13.63
CA SER A 65 18.23 -19.30 -13.99
C SER A 65 17.50 -17.97 -13.87
N ALA A 66 16.55 -17.74 -14.77
CA ALA A 66 15.61 -16.65 -14.69
C ALA A 66 14.18 -17.20 -14.51
N ARG A 67 13.28 -16.39 -14.03
CA ARG A 67 11.85 -16.70 -13.95
C ARG A 67 11.09 -15.90 -14.98
N LEU A 68 10.20 -16.56 -15.70
CA LEU A 68 9.29 -15.93 -16.65
C LEU A 68 7.93 -15.72 -15.97
N ILE A 69 7.40 -14.52 -16.07
CA ILE A 69 6.11 -14.10 -15.49
C ILE A 69 5.25 -13.56 -16.62
N PRO A 70 4.02 -14.07 -16.81
CA PRO A 70 3.09 -13.48 -17.76
C PRO A 70 2.63 -12.10 -17.28
N PHE A 71 2.57 -11.14 -18.19
CA PHE A 71 2.05 -9.80 -17.94
C PHE A 71 1.04 -9.44 -19.02
N GLU A 72 -0.23 -9.61 -18.70
CA GLU A 72 -1.35 -9.32 -19.59
C GLU A 72 -1.80 -7.86 -19.39
N PHE A 73 -1.56 -7.05 -20.42
CA PHE A 73 -2.01 -5.66 -20.47
C PHE A 73 -3.46 -5.57 -20.98
N SER A 74 -3.77 -6.33 -22.02
CA SER A 74 -5.12 -6.46 -22.60
C SER A 74 -5.26 -7.85 -23.23
N SER A 75 -6.46 -8.21 -23.68
CA SER A 75 -6.71 -9.47 -24.41
C SER A 75 -5.80 -9.66 -25.63
N ASP A 76 -5.36 -8.57 -26.26
CA ASP A 76 -4.59 -8.59 -27.51
C ASP A 76 -3.10 -8.26 -27.29
N THR A 77 -2.74 -7.79 -26.09
CA THR A 77 -1.37 -7.36 -25.78
C THR A 77 -0.88 -8.06 -24.52
N VAL A 78 -0.06 -9.08 -24.72
CA VAL A 78 0.54 -9.87 -23.64
C VAL A 78 2.06 -9.76 -23.72
N TYR A 79 2.68 -9.62 -22.58
CA TYR A 79 4.12 -9.60 -22.39
C TYR A 79 4.57 -10.76 -21.53
N VAL A 80 5.85 -11.09 -21.65
CA VAL A 80 6.55 -12.00 -20.75
C VAL A 80 7.64 -11.22 -20.03
N VAL A 81 7.59 -11.17 -18.73
CA VAL A 81 8.61 -10.53 -17.89
C VAL A 81 9.61 -11.60 -17.44
N GLU A 82 10.85 -11.44 -17.83
CA GLU A 82 11.98 -12.21 -17.33
C GLU A 82 12.55 -11.48 -16.11
N ILE A 83 12.57 -12.15 -14.97
CA ILE A 83 13.21 -11.67 -13.73
C ILE A 83 14.42 -12.56 -13.43
N GLY A 84 15.56 -11.92 -13.22
CA GLY A 84 16.79 -12.57 -12.81
C GLY A 84 17.46 -11.85 -11.65
N ASN A 85 18.71 -12.21 -11.37
CA ASN A 85 19.50 -11.64 -10.29
C ASN A 85 19.79 -10.14 -10.51
N GLY A 86 19.02 -9.27 -9.86
CA GLY A 86 19.17 -7.82 -9.95
C GLY A 86 18.73 -7.20 -11.28
N TYR A 87 18.01 -7.91 -12.14
CA TYR A 87 17.51 -7.36 -13.39
C TYR A 87 16.09 -7.85 -13.73
N ALA A 88 15.43 -7.12 -14.59
CA ALA A 88 14.22 -7.55 -15.30
C ALA A 88 14.30 -7.15 -16.77
N ARG A 89 13.66 -7.94 -17.64
CA ARG A 89 13.51 -7.67 -19.06
C ARG A 89 12.12 -8.11 -19.51
N VAL A 90 11.52 -7.39 -20.40
CA VAL A 90 10.17 -7.68 -20.91
C VAL A 90 10.26 -8.07 -22.38
N PHE A 91 9.48 -9.06 -22.78
CA PHE A 91 9.33 -9.48 -24.18
C PHE A 91 7.88 -9.31 -24.60
N ASP A 92 7.68 -8.84 -25.82
CA ASP A 92 6.37 -8.85 -26.48
C ASP A 92 6.11 -10.19 -27.22
N SER A 93 4.94 -10.32 -27.82
CA SER A 93 4.55 -11.50 -28.59
C SER A 93 5.39 -11.72 -29.87
N ALA A 94 6.07 -10.70 -30.36
CA ALA A 94 7.00 -10.80 -31.50
C ALA A 94 8.43 -11.15 -31.06
N GLY A 95 8.68 -11.31 -29.77
CA GLY A 95 10.00 -11.59 -29.23
C GLY A 95 10.89 -10.36 -29.08
N THR A 96 10.36 -9.14 -29.29
CA THR A 96 11.11 -7.89 -29.05
C THR A 96 11.37 -7.73 -27.57
N SER A 97 12.62 -7.44 -27.21
CA SER A 97 13.00 -7.27 -25.80
C SER A 97 13.08 -5.79 -25.41
N TYR A 98 12.54 -5.49 -24.22
CA TYR A 98 12.58 -4.17 -23.60
C TYR A 98 13.33 -4.25 -22.28
N LEU A 99 14.27 -3.34 -22.06
CA LEU A 99 14.93 -3.20 -20.77
C LEU A 99 14.00 -2.54 -19.77
N VAL A 100 14.03 -3.02 -18.54
CA VAL A 100 13.27 -2.45 -17.43
C VAL A 100 14.15 -1.44 -16.71
N GLY A 101 13.70 -0.19 -16.65
CA GLY A 101 14.34 0.85 -15.86
C GLY A 101 14.07 0.66 -14.36
N GLY A 102 14.97 1.20 -13.51
CA GLY A 102 14.87 1.08 -12.06
C GLY A 102 15.72 -0.06 -11.48
N THR A 103 15.59 -0.29 -10.17
CA THR A 103 16.37 -1.30 -9.44
C THR A 103 15.52 -2.51 -9.11
N VAL A 104 15.90 -3.66 -9.60
CA VAL A 104 15.29 -4.96 -9.25
C VAL A 104 15.99 -5.50 -8.00
N PRO A 105 15.30 -5.67 -6.87
CA PRO A 105 15.96 -6.00 -5.61
C PRO A 105 16.23 -7.49 -5.41
N TYR A 106 15.68 -8.36 -6.26
CA TYR A 106 15.66 -9.81 -6.04
C TYR A 106 16.98 -10.47 -6.38
N LEU A 107 17.43 -11.36 -5.49
CA LEU A 107 18.60 -12.21 -5.68
C LEU A 107 18.23 -13.51 -6.43
N GLN A 108 19.24 -14.19 -6.98
CA GLN A 108 19.08 -15.46 -7.70
C GLN A 108 18.32 -16.53 -6.91
N THR A 109 18.51 -16.58 -5.60
CA THR A 109 17.85 -17.53 -4.70
C THR A 109 16.39 -17.20 -4.43
N GLU A 110 16.00 -15.94 -4.64
CA GLU A 110 14.69 -15.39 -4.27
C GLU A 110 13.71 -15.34 -5.44
N ILE A 111 14.18 -15.29 -6.69
CA ILE A 111 13.34 -15.06 -7.87
C ILE A 111 12.20 -16.08 -8.03
N ARG A 112 12.36 -17.30 -7.52
CA ARG A 112 11.31 -18.34 -7.56
C ARG A 112 10.18 -18.08 -6.57
N GLU A 113 10.46 -17.41 -5.47
CA GLU A 113 9.50 -17.10 -4.40
C GLU A 113 8.72 -15.80 -4.67
N VAL A 114 9.16 -14.97 -5.61
CA VAL A 114 8.44 -13.74 -6.00
C VAL A 114 7.02 -14.09 -6.41
N GLN A 115 6.04 -13.54 -5.70
CA GLN A 115 4.64 -13.62 -6.09
C GLN A 115 4.25 -12.40 -6.93
N TYR A 116 3.25 -12.54 -7.78
CA TYR A 116 2.85 -11.47 -8.67
C TYR A 116 1.35 -11.44 -8.92
N ILE A 117 0.86 -10.25 -9.21
CA ILE A 117 -0.47 -10.02 -9.73
C ILE A 117 -0.43 -8.85 -10.70
N SER A 118 -1.13 -8.97 -11.82
CA SER A 118 -1.20 -7.92 -12.84
C SER A 118 -2.58 -7.29 -12.89
N ARG A 119 -2.60 -6.01 -13.22
CA ARG A 119 -3.81 -5.28 -13.56
C ARG A 119 -3.48 -4.15 -14.51
N PHE A 120 -4.11 -4.16 -15.70
CA PHE A 120 -3.86 -3.17 -16.75
C PHE A 120 -2.36 -3.03 -17.07
N ASP A 121 -1.81 -1.84 -16.90
CA ASP A 121 -0.42 -1.46 -17.18
C ASP A 121 0.56 -1.76 -16.03
N THR A 122 0.09 -2.37 -14.95
CA THR A 122 0.87 -2.56 -13.73
C THR A 122 0.95 -4.03 -13.32
N LEU A 123 2.16 -4.52 -13.10
CA LEU A 123 2.46 -5.81 -12.49
C LEU A 123 3.02 -5.56 -11.09
N ILE A 124 2.33 -6.04 -10.07
CA ILE A 124 2.77 -5.98 -8.67
C ILE A 124 3.58 -7.23 -8.36
N LEU A 125 4.73 -7.04 -7.75
CA LEU A 125 5.67 -8.10 -7.35
C LEU A 125 5.86 -8.03 -5.84
N THR A 126 5.72 -9.17 -5.16
CA THR A 126 5.90 -9.29 -3.71
C THR A 126 6.89 -10.37 -3.35
N HIS A 127 7.65 -10.14 -2.28
CA HIS A 127 8.60 -11.09 -1.71
C HIS A 127 8.81 -10.77 -0.23
N PRO A 128 8.90 -11.76 0.68
CA PRO A 128 8.98 -11.50 2.12
C PRO A 128 10.21 -10.70 2.56
N ASN A 129 11.31 -10.73 1.80
CA ASN A 129 12.55 -10.01 2.14
C ASN A 129 12.65 -8.61 1.52
N HIS A 130 11.70 -8.23 0.66
CA HIS A 130 11.77 -6.98 -0.09
C HIS A 130 10.43 -6.22 -0.06
N PRO A 131 10.47 -4.89 0.04
CA PRO A 131 9.26 -4.07 -0.13
C PRO A 131 8.57 -4.42 -1.46
N PRO A 132 7.24 -4.40 -1.50
CA PRO A 132 6.50 -4.62 -2.73
C PRO A 132 6.96 -3.71 -3.85
N GLN A 133 7.09 -4.26 -5.04
CA GLN A 133 7.50 -3.55 -6.24
C GLN A 133 6.33 -3.48 -7.22
N GLN A 134 6.31 -2.44 -8.04
CA GLN A 134 5.44 -2.35 -9.20
C GLN A 134 6.29 -2.22 -10.45
N LEU A 135 6.02 -3.03 -11.45
CA LEU A 135 6.52 -2.86 -12.80
C LEU A 135 5.40 -2.25 -13.63
N GLN A 136 5.65 -1.07 -14.16
CA GLN A 136 4.68 -0.33 -14.95
C GLN A 136 5.11 -0.22 -16.41
N ARG A 137 4.14 -0.42 -17.29
CA ARG A 137 4.24 -0.11 -18.71
C ARG A 137 3.85 1.34 -18.92
N THR A 138 4.70 2.13 -19.55
CA THR A 138 4.44 3.52 -19.83
C THR A 138 4.39 3.75 -21.35
N ALA A 139 3.52 4.67 -21.79
CA ALA A 139 3.42 5.21 -23.14
C ALA A 139 3.05 4.26 -24.30
N THR A 140 2.74 4.86 -25.47
CA THR A 140 2.34 4.19 -26.71
C THR A 140 3.48 3.38 -27.33
N ASN A 141 4.74 3.85 -27.20
CA ASN A 141 5.93 3.05 -27.45
C ASN A 141 6.34 2.47 -26.10
N PRO A 142 6.13 1.16 -25.83
CA PRO A 142 6.17 0.65 -24.48
C PRO A 142 7.58 0.77 -23.88
N THR A 143 7.66 1.49 -22.78
CA THR A 143 8.77 1.47 -21.87
C THR A 143 8.33 0.87 -20.55
N PHE A 144 9.23 0.24 -19.84
CA PHE A 144 8.95 -0.46 -18.60
C PHE A 144 9.85 0.05 -17.49
N ALA A 145 9.26 0.29 -16.33
CA ALA A 145 10.02 0.71 -15.16
C ALA A 145 9.54 -0.06 -13.93
N ILE A 146 10.49 -0.49 -13.10
CA ILE A 146 10.20 -1.05 -11.78
C ILE A 146 10.48 0.01 -10.73
N SER A 147 9.54 0.13 -9.79
CA SER A 147 9.67 1.02 -8.64
C SER A 147 9.06 0.38 -7.41
N ARG A 148 9.53 0.81 -6.24
CA ARG A 148 8.97 0.39 -4.97
C ARG A 148 7.58 1.00 -4.78
N ILE A 149 6.67 0.23 -4.19
CA ILE A 149 5.40 0.77 -3.69
C ILE A 149 5.67 1.40 -2.33
N ASP A 150 5.52 2.72 -2.25
CA ASP A 150 5.65 3.45 -1.00
C ASP A 150 4.31 3.48 -0.26
N PHE A 151 4.31 2.99 0.98
CA PHE A 151 3.16 3.11 1.86
C PHE A 151 3.14 4.50 2.49
N ILE A 152 2.01 5.19 2.39
CA ILE A 152 1.78 6.46 3.10
C ILE A 152 1.66 6.17 4.60
N TYR A 153 0.86 5.17 4.95
CA TYR A 153 0.75 4.61 6.30
C TYR A 153 0.80 3.09 6.19
N PRO A 154 1.79 2.44 6.83
CA PRO A 154 1.80 1.00 6.93
C PRO A 154 0.75 0.55 7.95
N HIS A 155 0.36 -0.71 7.87
CA HIS A 155 -0.24 -1.38 9.01
C HIS A 155 0.78 -1.46 10.15
N PHE A 156 0.34 -1.28 11.40
CA PHE A 156 1.21 -1.39 12.58
C PHE A 156 1.01 -2.73 13.26
N LEU A 157 2.09 -3.22 13.86
CA LEU A 157 2.03 -4.36 14.78
C LEU A 157 1.22 -3.99 16.02
N ASP A 158 0.93 -4.98 16.83
CA ASP A 158 0.29 -4.78 18.13
C ASP A 158 1.04 -3.74 18.96
N GLU A 159 0.31 -3.07 19.83
CA GLU A 159 0.85 -2.08 20.73
C GLU A 159 1.85 -2.71 21.68
N ASN A 160 2.92 -1.98 22.02
CA ASN A 160 3.94 -2.45 22.94
C ASN A 160 3.33 -2.92 24.27
N ALA A 161 3.67 -4.14 24.66
CA ALA A 161 3.24 -4.75 25.94
C ALA A 161 4.36 -4.74 27.00
N THR A 162 5.51 -4.10 26.72
CA THR A 162 6.66 -4.05 27.62
C THR A 162 6.72 -2.73 28.39
N ALA A 163 7.61 -2.62 29.36
CA ALA A 163 7.87 -1.38 30.07
C ALA A 163 8.75 -0.38 29.25
N THR A 164 9.15 -0.74 28.02
CA THR A 164 9.98 0.14 27.19
C THR A 164 9.17 1.36 26.75
N THR A 165 9.68 2.53 27.04
CA THR A 165 9.07 3.79 26.62
C THR A 165 9.78 4.39 25.40
N ILE A 166 9.07 5.18 24.61
CA ILE A 166 9.65 6.04 23.57
C ILE A 166 9.37 7.50 23.93
N THR A 167 10.41 8.31 23.86
CA THR A 167 10.38 9.76 24.11
C THR A 167 10.71 10.50 22.81
N PRO A 168 9.77 11.26 22.23
CA PRO A 168 10.06 12.16 21.10
C PRO A 168 10.85 13.40 21.55
N SER A 169 11.75 13.93 20.70
CA SER A 169 12.59 15.09 21.04
C SER A 169 11.81 16.41 21.20
N ASN A 170 10.74 16.57 20.44
CA ASN A 170 9.88 17.75 20.45
C ASN A 170 8.52 17.43 19.82
N THR A 171 7.54 18.33 20.02
CA THR A 171 6.25 18.27 19.33
C THR A 171 6.43 18.75 17.91
N LEU A 172 6.25 17.86 16.94
CA LEU A 172 6.59 18.16 15.56
C LEU A 172 5.39 18.12 14.64
N THR A 173 5.39 19.07 13.74
CA THR A 173 4.50 19.10 12.59
C THR A 173 4.98 18.11 11.53
N VAL A 174 4.06 17.73 10.65
CA VAL A 174 4.35 16.87 9.49
C VAL A 174 5.47 17.46 8.63
N GLY A 175 6.36 16.61 8.16
CA GLY A 175 7.55 16.98 7.38
C GLY A 175 8.80 17.30 8.22
N GLY A 176 8.66 17.59 9.51
CA GLY A 176 9.79 17.81 10.41
C GLY A 176 10.57 16.54 10.73
N THR A 177 11.78 16.69 11.24
CA THR A 177 12.63 15.56 11.70
C THR A 177 12.47 15.37 13.21
N ALA A 178 12.01 14.20 13.63
CA ALA A 178 11.93 13.79 15.03
C ALA A 178 13.11 12.89 15.38
N THR A 179 13.64 13.04 16.61
CA THR A 179 14.46 12.02 17.27
C THR A 179 13.57 11.27 18.25
N LEU A 180 13.60 9.94 18.19
CA LEU A 180 12.90 9.07 19.11
C LEU A 180 13.92 8.35 19.99
N THR A 181 13.80 8.48 21.32
CA THR A 181 14.67 7.84 22.30
C THR A 181 13.89 6.76 23.05
N ALA A 182 14.32 5.52 22.95
CA ALA A 182 13.77 4.40 23.69
C ALA A 182 14.49 4.24 25.04
N SER A 183 13.78 3.82 26.08
CA SER A 183 14.38 3.57 27.41
C SER A 183 15.23 2.29 27.44
N HIS A 184 15.06 1.38 26.51
CA HIS A 184 15.81 0.13 26.36
C HIS A 184 16.20 -0.09 24.89
N ASN A 185 17.11 -1.03 24.63
CA ASN A 185 17.49 -1.39 23.26
C ASN A 185 16.27 -1.86 22.46
N LEU A 186 15.92 -1.12 21.42
CA LEU A 186 14.75 -1.35 20.58
C LEU A 186 15.10 -1.29 19.09
N PHE A 187 16.04 -0.43 18.70
CA PHE A 187 16.29 -0.10 17.31
C PHE A 187 17.50 -0.84 16.76
N THR A 188 17.44 -1.14 15.46
CA THR A 188 18.53 -1.75 14.69
C THR A 188 18.98 -0.81 13.58
N SER A 189 20.24 -0.95 13.14
CA SER A 189 20.76 -0.13 12.04
C SER A 189 20.03 -0.37 10.71
N THR A 190 19.43 -1.53 10.56
CA THR A 190 18.63 -1.91 9.39
C THR A 190 17.38 -1.06 9.24
N MET A 191 16.80 -0.55 10.34
CA MET A 191 15.60 0.30 10.33
C MET A 191 15.80 1.60 9.55
N ALA A 192 17.02 2.15 9.53
CA ALA A 192 17.34 3.40 8.85
C ALA A 192 17.83 3.23 7.40
N THR A 193 17.89 2.01 6.89
CA THR A 193 18.35 1.78 5.52
C THR A 193 17.37 2.37 4.51
N ALA A 194 17.83 3.16 3.56
CA ALA A 194 17.02 3.93 2.62
C ALA A 194 15.96 3.12 1.85
N ASN A 195 16.22 1.84 1.61
CA ASN A 195 15.29 0.94 0.90
C ASN A 195 14.32 0.21 1.84
N LYS A 196 14.38 0.47 3.13
CA LYS A 196 13.61 -0.20 4.18
C LYS A 196 12.66 0.83 4.80
N GLN A 197 11.39 0.66 4.59
CA GLN A 197 10.37 1.56 5.14
C GLN A 197 10.02 1.13 6.55
N THR A 198 10.78 1.61 7.55
CA THR A 198 10.43 1.39 8.95
C THR A 198 9.67 2.58 9.48
N PHE A 199 8.54 2.31 10.10
CA PHE A 199 7.67 3.32 10.71
C PHE A 199 7.50 3.03 12.19
N ILE A 200 7.38 4.09 12.97
CA ILE A 200 7.10 4.01 14.40
C ILE A 200 5.89 4.89 14.67
N LYS A 201 4.88 4.32 15.31
CA LYS A 201 3.71 5.02 15.83
C LYS A 201 3.89 5.25 17.31
N VAL A 202 3.67 6.46 17.79
CA VAL A 202 3.63 6.83 19.20
C VAL A 202 2.28 7.46 19.51
N ARG A 203 1.66 7.09 20.63
CA ARG A 203 0.35 7.58 21.05
C ARG A 203 0.48 8.41 22.33
N HIS A 204 -0.20 9.54 22.33
CA HIS A 204 -0.30 10.42 23.48
C HIS A 204 -1.75 10.82 23.71
N ALA A 205 -2.16 10.89 24.98
CA ALA A 205 -3.50 11.36 25.32
C ALA A 205 -3.72 12.81 24.90
N ARG A 206 -4.86 13.09 24.31
CA ARG A 206 -5.29 14.44 23.96
C ARG A 206 -5.79 15.17 25.21
N SER A 207 -5.36 16.41 25.40
CA SER A 207 -5.81 17.28 26.49
C SER A 207 -5.77 18.76 26.08
N GLY A 208 -6.55 19.61 26.75
CA GLY A 208 -6.54 21.05 26.46
C GLY A 208 -6.75 21.37 24.97
N ALA A 209 -5.88 22.18 24.40
CA ALA A 209 -5.94 22.60 23.00
C ALA A 209 -5.75 21.49 21.97
N THR A 210 -5.22 20.33 22.34
CA THR A 210 -5.14 19.15 21.45
C THR A 210 -6.43 18.34 21.45
N LYS A 211 -7.29 18.53 22.47
CA LYS A 211 -8.59 17.88 22.59
C LYS A 211 -9.71 18.74 22.01
N ARG A 212 -9.65 20.05 22.25
CA ARG A 212 -10.71 20.99 21.84
C ARG A 212 -10.19 22.40 21.57
N VAL A 213 -10.87 23.11 20.70
CA VAL A 213 -10.77 24.55 20.50
C VAL A 213 -12.13 25.15 20.84
N THR A 214 -12.14 26.07 21.79
CA THR A 214 -13.36 26.76 22.23
C THR A 214 -13.15 28.27 22.18
N GLY A 215 -14.22 29.00 22.01
CA GLY A 215 -14.16 30.46 22.04
C GLY A 215 -15.55 31.09 21.88
N THR A 216 -15.56 32.42 21.91
CA THR A 216 -16.73 33.22 21.60
C THR A 216 -16.39 34.16 20.45
N ILE A 217 -17.16 34.11 19.38
CA ILE A 217 -17.06 35.02 18.25
C ILE A 217 -17.95 36.23 18.57
N ALA A 218 -17.36 37.41 18.67
CA ALA A 218 -18.07 38.62 19.03
C ALA A 218 -19.13 38.99 17.99
N GLY A 219 -20.21 39.61 18.43
CA GLY A 219 -21.16 40.23 17.51
C GLY A 219 -20.51 41.32 16.67
N GLY A 220 -20.85 41.40 15.41
CA GLY A 220 -20.21 42.28 14.43
C GLY A 220 -18.91 41.77 13.84
N ALA A 221 -18.41 40.58 14.25
CA ALA A 221 -17.23 39.95 13.67
C ALA A 221 -17.50 39.49 12.21
N THR A 222 -16.56 39.76 11.33
CA THR A 222 -16.66 39.46 9.90
C THR A 222 -15.35 38.88 9.36
N ASP A 223 -15.45 37.97 8.41
CA ASP A 223 -14.36 37.48 7.58
C ASP A 223 -13.05 37.06 8.30
N ASP A 224 -13.19 36.23 9.34
CA ASP A 224 -12.04 35.72 10.08
C ASP A 224 -12.19 34.21 10.34
N VAL A 225 -11.16 33.62 10.89
CA VAL A 225 -11.08 32.19 11.16
C VAL A 225 -10.68 31.91 12.61
N THR A 226 -11.17 30.81 13.16
CA THR A 226 -10.74 30.34 14.48
C THR A 226 -9.37 29.63 14.40
N ALA A 227 -8.78 29.36 15.57
CA ALA A 227 -7.68 28.40 15.64
C ALA A 227 -8.11 27.04 15.09
N SER A 228 -7.18 26.36 14.45
CA SER A 228 -7.42 25.01 13.89
C SER A 228 -7.26 23.94 14.96
N LEU A 229 -8.13 22.92 14.91
CA LEU A 229 -8.04 21.72 15.72
C LEU A 229 -7.49 20.57 14.86
N ASP A 230 -6.48 19.87 15.35
CA ASP A 230 -5.99 18.62 14.76
C ASP A 230 -6.93 17.47 15.13
N VAL A 231 -7.61 16.92 14.11
CA VAL A 231 -8.55 15.82 14.23
C VAL A 231 -8.07 14.57 13.53
N SER A 232 -6.77 14.48 13.24
CA SER A 232 -6.15 13.30 12.61
C SER A 232 -6.49 12.03 13.41
N PHE A 233 -6.93 10.99 12.70
CA PHE A 233 -7.37 9.70 13.24
C PHE A 233 -8.48 9.81 14.32
N SER A 234 -9.33 10.81 14.20
CA SER A 234 -10.41 11.06 15.15
C SER A 234 -11.72 11.38 14.44
N ASP A 235 -12.82 11.00 15.07
CA ASP A 235 -14.09 11.65 14.87
C ASP A 235 -14.04 13.00 15.58
N TRP A 236 -14.87 13.95 15.17
CA TRP A 236 -14.91 15.26 15.75
C TRP A 236 -16.33 15.82 15.76
N LYS A 237 -16.56 16.83 16.58
CA LYS A 237 -17.82 17.54 16.60
C LYS A 237 -17.64 19.05 16.73
N LEU A 238 -18.61 19.79 16.19
CA LEU A 238 -18.81 21.20 16.39
C LEU A 238 -20.08 21.40 17.21
N GLU A 239 -19.99 22.20 18.25
CA GLU A 239 -21.13 22.65 19.04
C GLU A 239 -21.15 24.20 19.04
N THR A 240 -22.33 24.78 18.89
CA THR A 240 -22.52 26.23 19.01
C THR A 240 -23.49 26.54 20.12
N ASP A 241 -23.29 27.67 20.79
CA ASP A 241 -24.17 28.16 21.83
C ASP A 241 -24.38 29.72 21.76
N GLY A 242 -25.27 30.22 22.58
CA GLY A 242 -25.60 31.66 22.65
C GLY A 242 -26.77 32.05 21.75
N THR A 243 -27.04 33.38 21.73
CA THR A 243 -28.07 33.98 20.89
C THR A 243 -27.39 34.71 19.73
N TRP A 244 -27.42 34.13 18.57
CA TRP A 244 -26.71 34.63 17.41
C TRP A 244 -27.44 34.34 16.10
N THR A 245 -27.13 35.12 15.06
CA THR A 245 -27.48 34.87 13.67
C THR A 245 -26.27 35.16 12.79
N GLY A 246 -26.16 34.51 11.67
CA GLY A 246 -25.06 34.71 10.71
C GLY A 246 -24.73 33.51 9.93
N VAL A 247 -23.60 33.56 9.23
CA VAL A 247 -23.06 32.46 8.39
C VAL A 247 -21.73 32.03 8.99
N ILE A 248 -21.64 30.75 9.29
CA ILE A 248 -20.39 30.09 9.64
C ILE A 248 -20.08 28.95 8.66
N THR A 249 -18.84 28.83 8.30
CA THR A 249 -18.35 27.81 7.41
C THR A 249 -17.33 26.95 8.14
N LEU A 250 -17.57 25.66 8.17
CA LEU A 250 -16.63 24.69 8.66
C LEU A 250 -15.66 24.37 7.53
N GLU A 251 -14.40 24.65 7.73
CA GLU A 251 -13.33 24.40 6.79
C GLU A 251 -12.46 23.23 7.27
N ARG A 252 -12.03 22.41 6.31
CA ARG A 252 -11.21 21.23 6.51
C ARG A 252 -9.96 21.31 5.67
N SER A 253 -8.84 20.97 6.26
CA SER A 253 -7.57 20.74 5.58
C SER A 253 -7.18 19.28 5.71
N ILE A 254 -6.69 18.68 4.64
CA ILE A 254 -6.13 17.32 4.62
C ILE A 254 -4.60 17.31 4.39
N ASP A 255 -4.02 18.48 4.31
CA ASP A 255 -2.60 18.72 4.00
C ASP A 255 -1.87 19.48 5.12
N ASN A 256 -2.28 19.23 6.38
CA ASN A 256 -1.70 19.83 7.57
C ASN A 256 -1.84 21.38 7.63
N GLY A 257 -2.91 21.93 7.07
CA GLY A 257 -3.22 23.34 7.13
C GLY A 257 -2.64 24.19 5.99
N ALA A 258 -2.04 23.57 4.97
CA ALA A 258 -1.56 24.30 3.81
C ALA A 258 -2.71 24.87 2.97
N ASN A 259 -3.77 24.10 2.79
CA ASN A 259 -5.00 24.52 2.13
C ASN A 259 -6.22 24.13 2.95
N TYR A 260 -7.28 24.92 2.86
CA TYR A 260 -8.55 24.64 3.52
C TYR A 260 -9.68 24.70 2.50
N ASP A 261 -10.48 23.63 2.48
CA ASP A 261 -11.67 23.51 1.66
C ASP A 261 -12.92 23.61 2.51
N VAL A 262 -13.99 24.16 1.94
CA VAL A 262 -15.31 24.20 2.58
C VAL A 262 -15.82 22.77 2.77
N PHE A 263 -16.05 22.38 4.03
CA PHE A 263 -16.63 21.09 4.38
C PHE A 263 -18.14 21.18 4.58
N ALA A 264 -18.60 22.20 5.29
CA ALA A 264 -20.02 22.48 5.53
C ALA A 264 -20.23 23.97 5.80
N GLN A 265 -21.38 24.49 5.41
CA GLN A 265 -21.80 25.86 5.68
C GLN A 265 -23.13 25.86 6.43
N PHE A 266 -23.23 26.70 7.43
CA PHE A 266 -24.41 26.88 8.24
C PHE A 266 -24.84 28.33 8.19
N ASP A 267 -26.03 28.57 7.64
CA ASP A 267 -26.67 29.89 7.56
C ASP A 267 -27.84 29.93 8.52
N THR A 268 -27.74 30.81 9.52
CA THR A 268 -28.77 31.04 10.50
C THR A 268 -29.40 32.45 10.33
N THR A 269 -29.17 33.11 9.20
CA THR A 269 -29.71 34.43 8.91
C THR A 269 -31.24 34.42 9.00
N GLY A 270 -31.81 35.33 9.81
CA GLY A 270 -33.26 35.41 10.02
C GLY A 270 -33.84 34.44 11.06
N VAL A 271 -33.04 33.57 11.66
CA VAL A 271 -33.45 32.62 12.71
C VAL A 271 -32.54 32.78 13.92
N ALA A 272 -32.92 33.60 14.89
CA ALA A 272 -32.14 33.80 16.11
C ALA A 272 -32.02 32.51 16.94
N SER A 273 -30.86 32.34 17.59
CA SER A 273 -30.58 31.29 18.59
C SER A 273 -30.67 29.85 18.05
N LYS A 274 -30.31 29.63 16.80
CA LYS A 274 -30.26 28.28 16.24
C LYS A 274 -28.91 27.61 16.56
N ASN A 275 -28.75 27.22 17.83
CA ASN A 275 -27.62 26.40 18.24
C ASN A 275 -27.76 24.97 17.71
N PHE A 276 -26.65 24.36 17.37
CA PHE A 276 -26.65 23.02 16.83
C PHE A 276 -25.39 22.26 17.26
N VAL A 277 -25.45 20.95 17.09
CA VAL A 277 -24.32 20.03 17.18
C VAL A 277 -24.15 19.37 15.80
N PHE A 278 -22.96 19.46 15.26
CA PHE A 278 -22.59 18.78 14.03
C PHE A 278 -21.49 17.76 14.32
N ASN A 279 -21.76 16.51 14.01
CA ASN A 279 -20.80 15.41 14.18
C ASN A 279 -20.14 15.07 12.85
N SER A 280 -18.86 14.72 12.87
CA SER A 280 -18.18 14.25 11.68
C SER A 280 -18.87 12.98 11.13
N PRO A 281 -19.02 12.86 9.82
CA PRO A 281 -19.65 11.68 9.21
C PRO A 281 -18.74 10.46 9.18
N LEU A 282 -17.45 10.64 9.45
CA LEU A 282 -16.42 9.59 9.38
C LEU A 282 -15.21 9.96 10.23
N THR A 283 -14.43 8.96 10.60
CA THR A 283 -13.10 9.12 11.21
C THR A 283 -12.13 9.70 10.19
N GLU A 284 -11.44 10.77 10.55
CA GLU A 284 -10.54 11.48 9.66
C GLU A 284 -9.24 10.72 9.41
N GLY A 285 -8.60 11.02 8.27
CA GLY A 285 -7.25 10.56 7.96
C GLY A 285 -6.18 11.30 8.75
N ALA A 286 -4.93 10.98 8.50
CA ALA A 286 -3.82 11.76 9.03
C ALA A 286 -3.77 13.17 8.42
N THR A 287 -3.07 14.07 9.12
CA THR A 287 -2.85 15.45 8.66
C THR A 287 -4.14 16.29 8.50
N THR A 288 -5.24 15.86 9.13
CA THR A 288 -6.53 16.57 9.01
C THR A 288 -6.68 17.61 10.11
N LEU A 289 -6.90 18.84 9.69
CA LEU A 289 -7.23 19.98 10.56
C LEU A 289 -8.63 20.50 10.22
N ILE A 290 -9.35 20.98 11.23
CA ILE A 290 -10.62 21.68 11.06
C ILE A 290 -10.57 23.05 11.75
N ARG A 291 -11.29 24.01 11.19
CA ARG A 291 -11.51 25.34 11.78
C ARG A 291 -12.86 25.91 11.36
N LEU A 292 -13.32 26.92 12.07
CA LEU A 292 -14.47 27.73 11.64
C LEU A 292 -13.97 28.98 10.91
N LYS A 293 -14.60 29.29 9.80
CA LYS A 293 -14.62 30.59 9.17
C LYS A 293 -16.00 31.23 9.43
N TYR A 294 -16.03 32.48 9.76
CA TYR A 294 -17.28 33.22 9.96
C TYR A 294 -17.30 34.47 9.10
N GLU A 295 -18.42 34.71 8.43
CA GLU A 295 -18.55 35.83 7.48
C GLU A 295 -19.29 37.02 8.10
N SER A 296 -20.31 36.74 8.87
CA SER A 296 -21.02 37.78 9.61
C SER A 296 -21.73 37.17 10.82
N ILE A 297 -21.42 37.65 12.00
CA ILE A 297 -22.09 37.21 13.23
C ILE A 297 -22.81 38.39 13.83
N VAL A 298 -24.11 38.26 14.00
CA VAL A 298 -24.95 39.21 14.71
C VAL A 298 -25.36 38.59 16.04
N SER A 299 -24.89 39.17 17.13
CA SER A 299 -25.14 38.70 18.49
C SER A 299 -24.93 39.82 19.48
N THR A 300 -25.61 39.78 20.62
CA THR A 300 -25.38 40.71 21.76
C THR A 300 -24.22 40.22 22.60
N ASP A 301 -24.16 38.91 22.86
CA ASP A 301 -23.21 38.28 23.79
C ASP A 301 -22.12 37.46 23.09
N GLY A 302 -22.16 37.43 21.76
CA GLY A 302 -21.30 36.60 20.92
C GLY A 302 -21.88 35.20 20.67
N MET A 303 -21.30 34.49 19.68
CA MET A 303 -21.57 33.09 19.39
C MET A 303 -20.50 32.24 20.07
N GLY A 304 -20.89 31.45 21.05
CA GLY A 304 -20.03 30.43 21.62
C GLY A 304 -19.85 29.25 20.65
N PHE A 305 -18.65 28.71 20.60
CA PHE A 305 -18.37 27.51 19.82
C PHE A 305 -17.40 26.58 20.53
N GLN A 306 -17.54 25.29 20.25
CA GLN A 306 -16.57 24.24 20.60
C GLN A 306 -16.37 23.31 19.45
N LEU A 307 -15.13 23.22 18.97
CA LEU A 307 -14.63 22.13 18.14
C LEU A 307 -13.94 21.12 19.04
N SER A 308 -14.31 19.85 18.98
CA SER A 308 -13.69 18.80 19.80
C SER A 308 -13.34 17.56 18.97
N ALA A 309 -12.14 17.02 19.23
CA ALA A 309 -11.75 15.70 18.77
C ALA A 309 -12.27 14.64 19.73
N GLU A 310 -12.96 13.62 19.23
CA GLU A 310 -13.61 12.60 20.06
C GLU A 310 -12.63 11.49 20.49
N SER A 311 -11.56 11.22 19.69
CA SER A 311 -10.53 10.28 20.11
C SER A 311 -9.78 10.76 21.35
N ILE A 312 -9.58 9.86 22.29
CA ILE A 312 -8.82 10.11 23.52
C ILE A 312 -7.34 10.30 23.24
N TYR A 313 -6.83 9.65 22.19
CA TYR A 313 -5.42 9.66 21.83
C TYR A 313 -5.18 10.33 20.47
N SER A 314 -3.95 10.86 20.32
CA SER A 314 -3.40 11.27 19.03
C SER A 314 -2.26 10.32 18.65
N GLU A 315 -2.19 9.96 17.39
CA GLU A 315 -1.19 9.05 16.84
C GLU A 315 -0.15 9.83 16.03
N GLY A 316 1.04 9.99 16.61
CA GLY A 316 2.22 10.48 15.90
C GLY A 316 2.87 9.35 15.12
N ILE A 317 3.16 9.57 13.83
CA ILE A 317 3.82 8.57 12.98
C ILE A 317 5.13 9.13 12.46
N VAL A 318 6.20 8.37 12.64
CA VAL A 318 7.57 8.73 12.20
C VAL A 318 8.08 7.66 11.24
N LYS A 319 8.52 8.08 10.05
CA LYS A 319 9.28 7.25 9.11
C LYS A 319 10.75 7.34 9.46
N VAL A 320 11.35 6.24 9.90
CA VAL A 320 12.77 6.21 10.29
C VAL A 320 13.67 6.48 9.09
N THR A 321 14.59 7.43 9.23
CA THR A 321 15.57 7.81 8.21
C THR A 321 17.01 7.79 8.70
N GLY A 322 17.22 7.75 10.03
CA GLY A 322 18.56 7.72 10.64
C GLY A 322 18.60 6.81 11.87
N PHE A 323 19.71 6.11 12.04
CA PHE A 323 20.04 5.29 13.21
C PHE A 323 21.24 5.86 13.92
N THR A 324 21.11 6.13 15.20
CA THR A 324 22.21 6.63 16.04
C THR A 324 22.71 5.53 16.98
N SER A 325 21.81 4.82 17.63
CA SER A 325 22.12 3.71 18.55
C SER A 325 20.94 2.77 18.70
N ALA A 326 21.13 1.68 19.43
CA ALA A 326 20.04 0.76 19.74
C ALA A 326 18.87 1.40 20.52
N THR A 327 19.08 2.59 21.08
CA THR A 327 18.05 3.36 21.81
C THR A 327 17.66 4.66 21.11
N VAL A 328 18.32 5.06 20.01
CA VAL A 328 18.07 6.37 19.39
C VAL A 328 17.98 6.25 17.86
N VAL A 329 16.85 6.68 17.32
CA VAL A 329 16.64 6.84 15.87
C VAL A 329 16.12 8.23 15.57
N SER A 330 16.28 8.67 14.32
CA SER A 330 15.68 9.89 13.79
C SER A 330 14.83 9.57 12.57
N GLY A 331 13.84 10.41 12.28
CA GLY A 331 12.96 10.17 11.16
C GLY A 331 12.07 11.36 10.81
N THR A 332 11.43 11.26 9.65
CA THR A 332 10.48 12.26 9.18
C THR A 332 9.11 12.02 9.81
N VAL A 333 8.52 13.06 10.37
CA VAL A 333 7.16 13.02 10.94
C VAL A 333 6.14 12.99 9.81
N LEU A 334 5.29 11.97 9.79
CA LEU A 334 4.18 11.81 8.84
C LEU A 334 2.84 12.17 9.45
N SER A 335 2.68 11.99 10.76
CA SER A 335 1.55 12.45 11.54
C SER A 335 2.05 13.15 12.78
N LYS A 336 1.36 14.24 13.17
CA LYS A 336 1.78 15.15 14.24
C LYS A 336 1.99 14.45 15.58
N ILE A 337 3.12 14.73 16.21
CA ILE A 337 3.42 14.32 17.59
C ILE A 337 2.97 15.45 18.53
N ILE A 338 2.03 15.19 19.40
CA ILE A 338 1.42 16.20 20.28
C ILE A 338 2.12 16.37 21.62
N SER A 339 2.99 15.45 22.02
CA SER A 339 3.68 15.47 23.31
C SER A 339 5.10 14.91 23.20
N THR A 340 5.99 15.43 24.04
CA THR A 340 7.36 14.93 24.22
C THR A 340 7.53 14.05 25.45
N THR A 341 6.44 13.72 26.15
CA THR A 341 6.51 12.81 27.30
C THR A 341 6.83 11.39 26.85
N ALA A 342 7.54 10.65 27.67
CA ALA A 342 7.78 9.24 27.45
C ALA A 342 6.44 8.48 27.43
N THR A 343 6.22 7.62 26.46
CA THR A 343 5.01 6.79 26.35
C THR A 343 5.38 5.33 26.16
N THR A 344 4.61 4.44 26.78
CA THR A 344 4.61 2.99 26.52
C THR A 344 3.74 2.62 25.33
N ASP A 345 2.84 3.55 24.92
CA ASP A 345 1.85 3.33 23.88
C ASP A 345 2.47 3.63 22.52
N TRP A 346 3.21 2.66 21.99
CA TRP A 346 3.85 2.74 20.68
C TRP A 346 3.77 1.41 19.93
N SER A 347 3.91 1.47 18.62
CA SER A 347 3.92 0.29 17.75
C SER A 347 4.93 0.47 16.63
N LEU A 348 5.53 -0.63 16.19
CA LEU A 348 6.36 -0.66 14.98
C LEU A 348 5.50 -0.94 13.76
N GLY A 349 5.89 -0.42 12.61
CA GLY A 349 5.26 -0.76 11.33
C GLY A 349 5.40 -2.26 11.06
N ALA A 350 4.32 -2.88 10.58
CA ALA A 350 4.28 -4.31 10.30
C ALA A 350 5.27 -4.71 9.20
N PHE A 351 5.56 -3.79 8.27
CA PHE A 351 6.46 -4.05 7.15
C PHE A 351 7.80 -3.38 7.38
N SER A 352 8.82 -4.18 7.58
CA SER A 352 10.20 -3.72 7.74
C SER A 352 11.17 -4.85 7.41
N THR A 353 12.46 -4.54 7.39
CA THR A 353 13.49 -5.59 7.25
C THR A 353 13.44 -6.62 8.37
N ASP A 354 13.13 -6.17 9.58
CA ASP A 354 13.16 -7.02 10.76
C ASP A 354 11.86 -7.84 10.90
N ASN A 355 10.75 -7.32 10.38
CA ASN A 355 9.43 -7.96 10.45
C ASN A 355 9.01 -8.64 9.12
N GLY A 356 9.81 -8.47 8.06
CA GLY A 356 9.47 -8.95 6.71
C GLY A 356 8.51 -8.02 5.96
N PHE A 357 8.14 -8.45 4.77
CA PHE A 357 7.23 -7.77 3.85
C PHE A 357 6.14 -8.71 3.36
N PRO A 358 5.05 -8.19 2.77
CA PRO A 358 3.98 -9.05 2.27
C PRO A 358 4.49 -10.09 1.26
N ARG A 359 4.08 -11.35 1.45
CA ARG A 359 4.43 -12.44 0.54
C ARG A 359 3.58 -12.45 -0.70
N THR A 360 2.32 -12.01 -0.60
CA THR A 360 1.37 -12.08 -1.70
C THR A 360 0.50 -10.82 -1.76
N ALA A 361 -0.04 -10.57 -2.94
CA ALA A 361 -0.99 -9.50 -3.18
C ALA A 361 -2.18 -10.00 -4.00
N SER A 362 -3.35 -9.38 -3.81
CA SER A 362 -4.56 -9.68 -4.55
C SER A 362 -5.40 -8.43 -4.76
N PHE A 363 -6.15 -8.37 -5.86
CA PHE A 363 -7.15 -7.32 -6.07
C PHE A 363 -8.54 -7.82 -5.67
N PHE A 364 -9.23 -7.04 -4.87
CA PHE A 364 -10.62 -7.26 -4.51
C PHE A 364 -11.36 -5.92 -4.45
N GLN A 365 -12.51 -5.81 -5.08
CA GLN A 365 -13.34 -4.59 -5.14
C GLN A 365 -12.54 -3.30 -5.45
N ASN A 366 -11.69 -3.34 -6.48
CA ASN A 366 -10.80 -2.24 -6.90
C ASN A 366 -9.72 -1.83 -5.88
N ARG A 367 -9.51 -2.61 -4.83
CA ARG A 367 -8.45 -2.38 -3.83
C ARG A 367 -7.37 -3.44 -3.97
N LEU A 368 -6.13 -3.03 -3.75
CA LEU A 368 -4.98 -3.93 -3.67
C LEU A 368 -4.81 -4.36 -2.20
N PHE A 369 -4.88 -5.66 -1.96
CA PHE A 369 -4.66 -6.27 -0.66
C PHE A 369 -3.29 -6.94 -0.65
N PHE A 370 -2.56 -6.74 0.43
CA PHE A 370 -1.32 -7.43 0.74
C PHE A 370 -1.54 -8.40 1.89
N SER A 371 -0.90 -9.56 1.86
CA SER A 371 -1.08 -10.60 2.85
C SER A 371 0.20 -11.43 3.05
N GLY A 372 0.25 -12.21 4.14
CA GLY A 372 1.35 -13.13 4.40
C GLY A 372 2.60 -12.43 4.91
N THR A 373 2.50 -11.65 5.98
CA THR A 373 3.66 -11.26 6.77
C THR A 373 4.17 -12.44 7.57
N SER A 374 5.47 -12.48 7.83
CA SER A 374 6.12 -13.52 8.64
C SER A 374 5.67 -13.46 10.10
#